data_f68fee6d2e107b98f58ea0abc925de63
#
_entry.id   f68fee6d2e107b98f58ea0abc925de63
#
_cell.length_a   1.000
_cell.length_b   1.000
_cell.length_c   1.000
_cell.angle_alpha   90.00
_cell.angle_beta   90.00
_cell.angle_gamma   90.00
#
_symmetry.space_group_name_H-M   'P 1'
#
loop_
_entity.id
_entity.type
_entity.pdbx_description
1 polymer ?
#
loop_
_entity_poly.entity_id
_entity_poly.type
_entity_poly.pdbx_seq_one_letter_code
_entity_poly.pdbx_strand_id
1 'polypeptide(L)'
;MDLREIEVKRIEKLSELFLKAARVVPAEKQNWKPMPNGKSAQEILAHLGMANYFFAALLRGSAPPEVKNATNYEEALKLFEASKSQLAQAIRSVDPATFNEKRTMPWGEERTLKDLITSPMPHMAYHWGQIAYLQTLWGDTENRF
;
A
#
# COMPACT_ATOMS: atom_id res chain seq x y z
N MET A 1 15.43 3.46 -19.44
CA MET A 1 14.52 4.07 -18.40
C MET A 1 14.73 3.29 -17.11
N ASP A 2 14.94 4.00 -15.99
CA ASP A 2 15.21 3.36 -14.69
C ASP A 2 13.92 2.73 -14.12
N LEU A 3 13.97 1.42 -13.86
CA LEU A 3 12.84 0.67 -13.30
C LEU A 3 12.34 1.29 -11.99
N ARG A 4 13.25 1.76 -11.14
CA ARG A 4 12.92 2.35 -9.84
C ARG A 4 12.05 3.59 -10.00
N GLU A 5 12.42 4.49 -10.93
CA GLU A 5 11.65 5.70 -11.19
C GLU A 5 10.30 5.41 -11.87
N ILE A 6 10.24 4.37 -12.72
CA ILE A 6 8.96 3.93 -13.30
C ILE A 6 8.01 3.48 -12.19
N GLU A 7 8.47 2.59 -11.32
CA GLU A 7 7.62 2.02 -10.27
C GLU A 7 7.24 3.07 -9.21
N VAL A 8 8.16 3.96 -8.84
CA VAL A 8 7.82 5.07 -7.93
C VAL A 8 6.73 5.96 -8.51
N LYS A 9 6.82 6.36 -9.78
CA LYS A 9 5.78 7.18 -10.44
C LYS A 9 4.43 6.46 -10.49
N ARG A 10 4.43 5.14 -10.75
CA ARG A 10 3.21 4.32 -10.75
C ARG A 10 2.57 4.25 -9.36
N ILE A 11 3.39 4.03 -8.34
CA ILE A 11 2.95 3.99 -6.93
C ILE A 11 2.42 5.35 -6.51
N GLU A 12 3.10 6.45 -6.83
CA GLU A 12 2.67 7.82 -6.52
C GLU A 12 1.31 8.10 -7.15
N LYS A 13 1.16 7.84 -8.47
CA LYS A 13 -0.12 8.03 -9.17
C LYS A 13 -1.26 7.18 -8.58
N LEU A 14 -1.00 5.90 -8.33
CA LEU A 14 -2.01 5.02 -7.77
C LEU A 14 -2.36 5.41 -6.32
N SER A 15 -1.38 5.89 -5.53
CA SER A 15 -1.62 6.42 -4.20
C SER A 15 -2.55 7.63 -4.21
N GLU A 16 -2.43 8.52 -5.20
CA GLU A 16 -3.32 9.66 -5.37
C GLU A 16 -4.77 9.21 -5.66
N LEU A 17 -4.94 8.24 -6.56
CA LEU A 17 -6.25 7.67 -6.87
C LEU A 17 -6.86 6.97 -5.65
N PHE A 18 -6.04 6.21 -4.93
CA PHE A 18 -6.45 5.53 -3.70
C PHE A 18 -6.90 6.53 -2.63
N LEU A 19 -6.12 7.58 -2.38
CA LEU A 19 -6.46 8.62 -1.41
C LEU A 19 -7.70 9.42 -1.83
N LYS A 20 -7.87 9.69 -3.12
CA LYS A 20 -9.08 10.33 -3.64
C LYS A 20 -10.33 9.52 -3.32
N ALA A 21 -10.28 8.20 -3.48
CA ALA A 21 -11.36 7.31 -3.10
C ALA A 21 -11.54 7.23 -1.57
N ALA A 22 -10.44 7.08 -0.82
CA ALA A 22 -10.47 6.92 0.62
C ALA A 22 -11.02 8.14 1.36
N ARG A 23 -10.68 9.36 0.93
CA ARG A 23 -11.09 10.61 1.59
C ARG A 23 -12.59 10.92 1.50
N VAL A 24 -13.30 10.29 0.57
CA VAL A 24 -14.75 10.46 0.41
C VAL A 24 -15.58 9.35 1.06
N VAL A 25 -14.94 8.43 1.78
CA VAL A 25 -15.65 7.39 2.55
C VAL A 25 -16.41 8.05 3.70
N PRO A 26 -17.76 7.93 3.74
CA PRO A 26 -18.56 8.52 4.82
C PRO A 26 -18.18 7.97 6.20
N ALA A 27 -18.25 8.79 7.23
CA ALA A 27 -17.83 8.41 8.59
C ALA A 27 -18.47 7.11 9.08
N GLU A 28 -19.77 6.93 8.82
CA GLU A 28 -20.54 5.74 9.20
C GLU A 28 -20.17 4.48 8.38
N LYS A 29 -19.39 4.64 7.30
CA LYS A 29 -18.93 3.55 6.42
C LYS A 29 -17.48 3.17 6.63
N GLN A 30 -16.71 3.97 7.36
CA GLN A 30 -15.27 3.76 7.54
C GLN A 30 -14.91 2.40 8.15
N ASN A 31 -15.72 1.93 9.10
CA ASN A 31 -15.58 0.63 9.77
C ASN A 31 -16.60 -0.43 9.32
N TRP A 32 -17.45 -0.08 8.35
CA TRP A 32 -18.43 -1.03 7.82
C TRP A 32 -17.76 -2.16 7.06
N LYS A 33 -18.24 -3.38 7.26
CA LYS A 33 -17.76 -4.60 6.59
C LYS A 33 -18.89 -5.24 5.79
N PRO A 34 -18.62 -5.70 4.55
CA PRO A 34 -19.62 -6.39 3.71
C PRO A 34 -20.00 -7.77 4.27
N MET A 35 -19.13 -8.36 5.07
CA MET A 35 -19.32 -9.65 5.74
C MET A 35 -18.41 -9.74 6.97
N PRO A 36 -18.66 -10.66 7.92
CA PRO A 36 -17.87 -10.75 9.16
C PRO A 36 -16.35 -10.84 8.97
N ASN A 37 -15.92 -11.61 7.96
CA ASN A 37 -14.50 -11.81 7.63
C ASN A 37 -13.98 -10.82 6.56
N GLY A 38 -14.82 -9.87 6.11
CA GLY A 38 -14.42 -8.82 5.19
C GLY A 38 -13.59 -7.74 5.86
N LYS A 39 -12.90 -6.96 5.04
CA LYS A 39 -12.18 -5.76 5.52
C LYS A 39 -13.02 -4.52 5.36
N SER A 40 -12.94 -3.62 6.36
CA SER A 40 -13.45 -2.26 6.25
C SER A 40 -12.47 -1.36 5.48
N ALA A 41 -12.93 -0.18 5.08
CA ALA A 41 -12.07 0.83 4.45
C ALA A 41 -10.91 1.24 5.38
N GLN A 42 -11.16 1.39 6.67
CA GLN A 42 -10.12 1.66 7.67
C GLN A 42 -9.06 0.56 7.73
N GLU A 43 -9.48 -0.69 7.78
CA GLU A 43 -8.56 -1.84 7.82
C GLU A 43 -7.73 -1.96 6.55
N ILE A 44 -8.30 -1.64 5.38
CA ILE A 44 -7.57 -1.63 4.11
C ILE A 44 -6.50 -0.54 4.10
N LEU A 45 -6.84 0.68 4.53
CA LEU A 45 -5.88 1.79 4.63
C LEU A 45 -4.73 1.47 5.57
N ALA A 46 -5.05 1.01 6.79
CA ALA A 46 -4.04 0.65 7.79
C ALA A 46 -3.13 -0.48 7.28
N HIS A 47 -3.72 -1.50 6.66
CA HIS A 47 -2.97 -2.60 6.05
C HIS A 47 -1.99 -2.12 4.98
N LEU A 48 -2.41 -1.25 4.07
CA LEU A 48 -1.53 -0.72 3.02
C LEU A 48 -0.41 0.15 3.61
N GLY A 49 -0.71 0.95 4.63
CA GLY A 49 0.31 1.72 5.34
C GLY A 49 1.39 0.82 5.93
N MET A 50 1.00 -0.23 6.65
CA MET A 50 1.93 -1.21 7.21
C MET A 50 2.68 -1.99 6.14
N ALA A 51 2.01 -2.40 5.05
CA ALA A 51 2.63 -3.11 3.95
C ALA A 51 3.72 -2.27 3.24
N ASN A 52 3.52 -0.98 3.07
CA ASN A 52 4.53 -0.09 2.50
C ASN A 52 5.80 -0.02 3.37
N TYR A 53 5.67 0.04 4.70
CA TYR A 53 6.81 -0.03 5.62
C TYR A 53 7.51 -1.39 5.54
N PHE A 54 6.74 -2.47 5.45
CA PHE A 54 7.27 -3.82 5.29
C PHE A 54 8.09 -3.96 4.00
N PHE A 55 7.56 -3.54 2.84
CA PHE A 55 8.29 -3.55 1.58
C PHE A 55 9.55 -2.66 1.63
N ALA A 56 9.44 -1.48 2.23
CA ALA A 56 10.58 -0.59 2.39
C ALA A 56 11.71 -1.24 3.23
N ALA A 57 11.35 -1.94 4.30
CA ALA A 57 12.31 -2.65 5.14
C ALA A 57 12.99 -3.80 4.39
N LEU A 58 12.23 -4.60 3.64
CA LEU A 58 12.76 -5.68 2.81
C LEU A 58 13.77 -5.16 1.77
N LEU A 59 13.42 -4.06 1.08
CA LEU A 59 14.30 -3.44 0.10
C LEU A 59 15.60 -2.95 0.73
N ARG A 60 15.55 -2.43 1.96
CA ARG A 60 16.73 -1.98 2.71
C ARG A 60 17.51 -3.12 3.39
N GLY A 61 16.97 -4.34 3.44
CA GLY A 61 17.55 -5.45 4.19
C GLY A 61 17.53 -5.22 5.71
N SER A 62 16.54 -4.50 6.21
CA SER A 62 16.38 -4.15 7.64
C SER A 62 15.09 -4.75 8.21
N ALA A 63 14.98 -4.80 9.53
CA ALA A 63 13.70 -5.06 10.18
C ALA A 63 12.71 -3.92 9.89
N PRO A 64 11.39 -4.22 9.78
CA PRO A 64 10.39 -3.17 9.72
C PRO A 64 10.47 -2.28 10.98
N PRO A 65 10.27 -0.95 10.83
CA PRO A 65 10.23 -0.07 11.98
C PRO A 65 9.04 -0.43 12.88
N GLU A 66 9.17 -0.16 14.18
CA GLU A 66 8.03 -0.23 15.10
C GLU A 66 7.06 0.93 14.78
N VAL A 67 6.07 0.63 13.98
CA VAL A 67 5.01 1.57 13.62
C VAL A 67 3.75 1.18 14.35
N LYS A 68 3.19 2.12 15.12
CA LYS A 68 1.90 1.92 15.78
C LYS A 68 0.80 1.76 14.74
N ASN A 69 0.00 0.70 14.88
CA ASN A 69 -1.14 0.51 13.99
C ASN A 69 -2.20 1.60 14.23
N ALA A 70 -2.92 1.97 13.17
CA ALA A 70 -3.98 2.97 13.24
C ALA A 70 -5.18 2.45 14.05
N THR A 71 -5.69 3.27 14.95
CA THR A 71 -6.87 2.96 15.77
C THR A 71 -8.16 3.60 15.22
N ASN A 72 -8.04 4.56 14.31
CA ASN A 72 -9.15 5.24 13.65
C ASN A 72 -8.79 5.57 12.19
N TYR A 73 -9.79 6.06 11.45
CA TYR A 73 -9.66 6.32 10.01
C TYR A 73 -8.64 7.42 9.68
N GLU A 74 -8.61 8.48 10.47
CA GLU A 74 -7.66 9.59 10.27
C GLU A 74 -6.22 9.13 10.49
N GLU A 75 -5.98 8.33 11.53
CA GLU A 75 -4.67 7.72 11.76
C GLU A 75 -4.29 6.77 10.62
N ALA A 76 -5.24 6.00 10.07
CA ALA A 76 -5.00 5.13 8.94
C ALA A 76 -4.62 5.91 7.66
N LEU A 77 -5.27 7.04 7.39
CA LEU A 77 -4.90 7.96 6.31
C LEU A 77 -3.47 8.50 6.50
N LYS A 78 -3.14 9.01 7.68
CA LYS A 78 -1.80 9.52 8.01
C LYS A 78 -0.73 8.45 7.88
N LEU A 79 -1.02 7.23 8.37
CA LEU A 79 -0.13 6.09 8.25
C LEU A 79 0.17 5.75 6.79
N PHE A 80 -0.85 5.69 5.95
CA PHE A 80 -0.68 5.45 4.52
C PHE A 80 0.13 6.56 3.85
N GLU A 81 -0.19 7.84 4.11
CA GLU A 81 0.53 8.98 3.53
C GLU A 81 2.01 9.02 3.92
N ALA A 82 2.34 8.75 5.18
CA ALA A 82 3.71 8.68 5.65
C ALA A 82 4.47 7.50 5.03
N SER A 83 3.84 6.33 4.98
CA SER A 83 4.46 5.09 4.50
C SER A 83 4.83 5.13 3.02
N LYS A 84 4.04 5.81 2.16
CA LYS A 84 4.32 5.91 0.72
C LYS A 84 5.66 6.61 0.44
N SER A 85 5.99 7.65 1.22
CA SER A 85 7.27 8.36 1.09
C SER A 85 8.44 7.46 1.46
N GLN A 86 8.29 6.65 2.51
CA GLN A 86 9.31 5.68 2.94
C GLN A 86 9.52 4.60 1.90
N LEU A 87 8.45 4.10 1.29
CA LEU A 87 8.52 3.13 0.21
C LEU A 87 9.23 3.70 -1.02
N ALA A 88 8.85 4.91 -1.46
CA ALA A 88 9.47 5.56 -2.61
C ALA A 88 10.99 5.77 -2.41
N GLN A 89 11.40 6.21 -1.22
CA GLN A 89 12.80 6.36 -0.87
C GLN A 89 13.53 5.02 -0.88
N ALA A 90 12.93 3.97 -0.32
CA ALA A 90 13.52 2.64 -0.30
C ALA A 90 13.73 2.09 -1.72
N ILE A 91 12.73 2.23 -2.61
CA ILE A 91 12.85 1.82 -4.01
C ILE A 91 13.99 2.57 -4.70
N ARG A 92 14.08 3.89 -4.54
CA ARG A 92 15.15 4.70 -5.15
C ARG A 92 16.54 4.35 -4.64
N SER A 93 16.65 3.89 -3.40
CA SER A 93 17.95 3.55 -2.78
C SER A 93 18.53 2.20 -3.22
N VAL A 94 17.76 1.35 -3.89
CA VAL A 94 18.26 0.04 -4.36
C VAL A 94 19.27 0.24 -5.49
N ASP A 95 20.47 -0.32 -5.33
CA ASP A 95 21.46 -0.34 -6.42
C ASP A 95 20.98 -1.26 -7.55
N PRO A 96 20.90 -0.79 -8.80
CA PRO A 96 20.53 -1.63 -9.93
C PRO A 96 21.40 -2.89 -10.10
N ALA A 97 22.67 -2.83 -9.69
CA ALA A 97 23.56 -3.99 -9.72
C ALA A 97 23.08 -5.14 -8.82
N THR A 98 22.26 -4.82 -7.79
CA THR A 98 21.75 -5.79 -6.82
C THR A 98 20.34 -6.32 -7.12
N PHE A 99 19.74 -5.97 -8.24
CA PHE A 99 18.34 -6.34 -8.58
C PHE A 99 18.06 -7.85 -8.51
N ASN A 100 19.06 -8.68 -8.75
CA ASN A 100 18.94 -10.14 -8.69
C ASN A 100 19.25 -10.73 -7.30
N GLU A 101 19.66 -9.91 -6.34
CA GLU A 101 19.82 -10.36 -4.96
C GLU A 101 18.45 -10.75 -4.38
N LYS A 102 18.45 -11.80 -3.56
CA LYS A 102 17.23 -12.34 -2.97
C LYS A 102 17.04 -11.88 -1.54
N ARG A 103 15.79 -11.79 -1.15
CA ARG A 103 15.33 -11.64 0.25
C ARG A 103 14.36 -12.76 0.57
N THR A 104 14.48 -13.32 1.75
CA THR A 104 13.56 -14.35 2.25
C THR A 104 12.36 -13.66 2.90
N MET A 105 11.18 -13.99 2.44
CA MET A 105 9.93 -13.53 3.05
C MET A 105 9.69 -14.25 4.38
N PRO A 106 8.92 -13.67 5.32
CA PRO A 106 8.61 -14.31 6.60
C PRO A 106 7.98 -15.70 6.49
N TRP A 107 7.32 -15.99 5.36
CA TRP A 107 6.72 -17.30 5.05
C TRP A 107 7.64 -18.25 4.27
N GLY A 108 8.94 -17.90 4.12
CA GLY A 108 9.98 -18.76 3.55
C GLY A 108 10.19 -18.64 2.04
N GLU A 109 9.34 -17.89 1.31
CA GLU A 109 9.54 -17.64 -0.12
C GLU A 109 10.72 -16.70 -0.36
N GLU A 110 11.54 -16.99 -1.38
CA GLU A 110 12.58 -16.08 -1.83
C GLU A 110 12.08 -15.18 -2.98
N ARG A 111 12.34 -13.87 -2.87
CA ARG A 111 12.06 -12.89 -3.93
C ARG A 111 13.29 -12.05 -4.22
N THR A 112 13.49 -11.70 -5.49
CA THR A 112 14.56 -10.77 -5.88
C THR A 112 14.22 -9.35 -5.47
N LEU A 113 15.23 -8.48 -5.33
CA LEU A 113 15.00 -7.05 -5.12
C LEU A 113 14.17 -6.43 -6.25
N LYS A 114 14.34 -6.91 -7.49
CA LYS A 114 13.53 -6.51 -8.64
C LYS A 114 12.05 -6.85 -8.42
N ASP A 115 11.73 -8.05 -7.94
CA ASP A 115 10.36 -8.45 -7.64
C ASP A 115 9.77 -7.59 -6.52
N LEU A 116 10.57 -7.28 -5.49
CA LEU A 116 10.15 -6.43 -4.37
C LEU A 116 9.90 -4.98 -4.78
N ILE A 117 10.64 -4.44 -5.76
CA ILE A 117 10.40 -3.12 -6.35
C ILE A 117 9.05 -3.07 -7.07
N THR A 118 8.69 -4.13 -7.78
CA THR A 118 7.48 -4.18 -8.62
C THR A 118 6.23 -4.65 -7.88
N SER A 119 6.36 -5.29 -6.72
CA SER A 119 5.23 -5.85 -5.96
C SER A 119 4.29 -4.83 -5.30
N PRO A 120 4.72 -3.67 -4.81
CA PRO A 120 3.83 -2.72 -4.12
C PRO A 120 2.71 -2.18 -5.00
N MET A 121 2.96 -1.93 -6.28
CA MET A 121 1.96 -1.35 -7.18
C MET A 121 0.75 -2.26 -7.39
N PRO A 122 0.89 -3.55 -7.82
CA PRO A 122 -0.26 -4.43 -7.97
C PRO A 122 -0.96 -4.72 -6.62
N HIS A 123 -0.23 -4.77 -5.51
CA HIS A 123 -0.82 -4.92 -4.18
C HIS A 123 -1.72 -3.72 -3.83
N MET A 124 -1.25 -2.51 -4.09
CA MET A 124 -2.04 -1.29 -3.88
C MET A 124 -3.26 -1.23 -4.82
N ALA A 125 -3.10 -1.62 -6.10
CA ALA A 125 -4.19 -1.67 -7.07
C ALA A 125 -5.29 -2.65 -6.64
N TYR A 126 -4.92 -3.82 -6.12
CA TYR A 126 -5.84 -4.79 -5.55
C TYR A 126 -6.69 -4.17 -4.42
N HIS A 127 -6.06 -3.47 -3.49
CA HIS A 127 -6.76 -2.85 -2.36
C HIS A 127 -7.56 -1.59 -2.76
N TRP A 128 -7.08 -0.84 -3.75
CA TRP A 128 -7.87 0.25 -4.32
C TRP A 128 -9.18 -0.26 -4.93
N GLY A 129 -9.12 -1.38 -5.67
CA GLY A 129 -10.32 -2.04 -6.19
C GLY A 129 -11.29 -2.47 -5.09
N GLN A 130 -10.78 -2.92 -3.94
CA GLN A 130 -11.62 -3.27 -2.80
C GLN A 130 -12.36 -2.04 -2.24
N ILE A 131 -11.69 -0.90 -2.03
CA ILE A 131 -12.37 0.33 -1.57
C ILE A 131 -13.39 0.79 -2.60
N ALA A 132 -13.06 0.81 -3.87
CA ALA A 132 -13.99 1.19 -4.95
C ALA A 132 -15.23 0.29 -4.96
N TYR A 133 -15.06 -1.01 -4.75
CA TYR A 133 -16.17 -1.95 -4.67
C TYR A 133 -17.02 -1.75 -3.41
N LEU A 134 -16.41 -1.49 -2.26
CA LEU A 134 -17.15 -1.12 -1.05
C LEU A 134 -18.01 0.13 -1.28
N GLN A 135 -17.48 1.15 -1.96
CA GLN A 135 -18.21 2.36 -2.31
C GLN A 135 -19.44 2.03 -3.17
N THR A 136 -19.29 1.16 -4.16
CA THR A 136 -20.41 0.67 -4.98
C THR A 136 -21.52 0.03 -4.13
N LEU A 137 -21.16 -0.75 -3.11
CA LEU A 137 -22.12 -1.36 -2.19
C LEU A 137 -22.87 -0.35 -1.33
N TRP A 138 -22.33 0.86 -1.16
CA TRP A 138 -23.00 1.97 -0.45
C TRP A 138 -23.79 2.89 -1.38
N GLY A 139 -23.84 2.57 -2.67
CA GLY A 139 -24.52 3.38 -3.68
C GLY A 139 -23.68 4.51 -4.27
N ASP A 140 -22.39 4.61 -3.91
CA ASP A 140 -21.45 5.55 -4.52
C ASP A 140 -20.83 4.91 -5.77
N THR A 141 -21.33 5.32 -6.94
CA THR A 141 -20.91 4.81 -8.26
C THR A 141 -20.05 5.81 -9.03
N GLU A 142 -19.53 6.85 -8.36
CA GLU A 142 -18.68 7.85 -9.00
C GLU A 142 -17.37 7.23 -9.48
N ASN A 143 -17.04 7.47 -10.76
CA ASN A 143 -15.75 7.07 -11.32
C ASN A 143 -14.65 8.03 -10.87
N ARG A 144 -13.68 7.50 -10.09
CA ARG A 144 -12.54 8.26 -9.55
C ARG A 144 -11.20 7.88 -10.22
N PHE A 145 -11.27 7.22 -11.36
CA PHE A 145 -10.09 6.82 -12.12
C PHE A 145 -9.43 8.01 -12.82
#